data_4a363495297c90ed4552e84e2df40fb6
#
_entry.id   4a363495297c90ed4552e84e2df40fb6
#
_cell.length_a   1.000
_cell.length_b   1.000
_cell.length_c   1.000
_cell.angle_alpha   90.00
_cell.angle_beta   90.00
_cell.angle_gamma   90.00
#
_symmetry.space_group_name_H-M   'P 1'
#
loop_
_entity.id
_entity.type
_entity.pdbx_description
1 polymer ?
#
loop_
_entity_poly.entity_id
_entity_poly.type
_entity_poly.pdbx_seq_one_letter_code
_entity_poly.pdbx_strand_id
1 'polypeptide(L)'
;MHARWVSFCLIGAAILSGDAKAARAQDSESSIKVNVDVVNVLCTVYDKRGTLIKDLNKEDFRVLENGRPREIRYFARDTDLPLTVALLVDVSGSVREFVDQEKGAALQFLESVLRPTDRAVLLGFSSTIVLWQDFTSSPEFLRMSLARLRAIPFKGLPAQGPVPSTLLYDAVYQTANEKLKQVPGRKVMIVVSDGLDNGSRKHSEDAIAALETNNTIAYGVCYEGKFSGCSFLKDIAEPSGGRMFEAGRKEPLSKIFETIAEEMRSQYAIGFVPSDGKRDGAFRRLQVRVGRKGLQVRARRGYYATADSPAPAQK
;
A
#
# COMPACT_ATOMS: atom_id res chain seq x y z
N MET A 1 7.22 61.97 45.13
CA MET A 1 7.46 63.32 44.61
C MET A 1 6.62 63.46 43.35
N HIS A 2 5.48 64.15 43.46
CA HIS A 2 5.06 65.40 42.88
C HIS A 2 5.12 65.39 41.34
N ALA A 3 4.13 65.81 40.55
CA ALA A 3 2.90 66.58 40.69
C ALA A 3 2.32 66.59 39.26
N ARG A 4 1.04 66.49 39.10
CA ARG A 4 -0.02 67.50 38.91
C ARG A 4 -0.21 68.00 37.48
N TRP A 5 -1.44 67.75 36.96
CA TRP A 5 -2.44 68.66 36.35
C TRP A 5 -2.08 69.30 35.00
N VAL A 6 -2.98 69.26 34.00
CA VAL A 6 -4.10 70.21 33.81
C VAL A 6 -5.04 69.75 32.70
N SER A 7 -6.33 69.82 33.00
CA SER A 7 -7.45 69.76 32.07
C SER A 7 -7.52 70.98 31.12
N PHE A 8 -8.01 70.71 29.88
CA PHE A 8 -8.71 71.76 29.15
C PHE A 8 -9.87 71.14 28.34
N CYS A 9 -11.12 71.60 28.71
CA CYS A 9 -12.32 71.41 27.90
C CYS A 9 -12.31 72.44 26.78
N LEU A 10 -12.77 72.07 25.61
CA LEU A 10 -13.42 72.99 24.69
C LEU A 10 -14.45 72.23 23.84
N ILE A 11 -15.68 72.79 23.94
CA ILE A 11 -16.92 72.48 23.26
C ILE A 11 -16.84 73.00 21.83
N GLY A 12 -17.35 72.24 20.86
CA GLY A 12 -17.50 72.80 19.49
C GLY A 12 -18.27 71.86 18.56
N ALA A 13 -19.60 72.13 18.51
CA ALA A 13 -20.50 72.07 17.37
C ALA A 13 -20.58 70.84 16.44
N ALA A 14 -21.75 70.29 16.42
CA ALA A 14 -22.29 69.30 15.46
C ALA A 14 -22.38 69.83 14.04
N ILE A 15 -21.97 69.04 13.08
CA ILE A 15 -22.45 69.09 11.67
C ILE A 15 -22.89 67.70 11.29
N LEU A 16 -24.20 67.52 11.11
CA LEU A 16 -24.85 66.39 10.51
C LEU A 16 -24.57 66.39 9.01
N SER A 17 -23.76 65.45 8.56
CA SER A 17 -23.68 65.08 7.14
C SER A 17 -24.03 63.61 7.02
N GLY A 18 -25.20 63.36 6.49
CA GLY A 18 -25.69 62.01 6.21
C GLY A 18 -24.93 61.42 5.05
N ASP A 19 -24.12 60.41 5.31
CA ASP A 19 -23.59 59.50 4.31
C ASP A 19 -24.35 58.18 4.34
N ALA A 20 -25.19 58.01 3.32
CA ALA A 20 -25.83 56.75 3.03
C ALA A 20 -24.76 55.73 2.64
N LYS A 21 -24.33 54.87 3.59
CA LYS A 21 -23.56 53.69 3.29
C LYS A 21 -24.45 52.71 2.54
N ALA A 22 -24.25 52.66 1.22
CA ALA A 22 -24.70 51.53 0.39
C ALA A 22 -24.13 50.26 0.99
N ALA A 23 -24.97 49.44 1.58
CA ALA A 23 -24.66 48.08 1.97
C ALA A 23 -24.35 47.29 0.69
N ARG A 24 -23.08 47.10 0.38
CA ARG A 24 -22.64 46.12 -0.57
C ARG A 24 -22.94 44.75 0.02
N ALA A 25 -23.98 44.10 -0.48
CA ALA A 25 -24.19 42.68 -0.28
C ALA A 25 -22.92 41.97 -0.83
N GLN A 26 -22.09 41.48 0.08
CA GLN A 26 -21.10 40.47 -0.27
C GLN A 26 -21.89 39.21 -0.59
N ASP A 27 -22.06 38.95 -1.88
CA ASP A 27 -22.34 37.59 -2.36
C ASP A 27 -21.21 36.68 -1.87
N SER A 28 -21.44 36.06 -0.73
CA SER A 28 -20.66 34.92 -0.32
C SER A 28 -21.03 33.79 -1.31
N GLU A 29 -20.25 33.65 -2.37
CA GLU A 29 -20.24 32.40 -3.11
C GLU A 29 -19.93 31.28 -2.10
N SER A 30 -20.99 30.67 -1.60
CA SER A 30 -20.88 29.40 -0.89
C SER A 30 -20.40 28.36 -1.89
N SER A 31 -19.08 28.23 -2.01
CA SER A 31 -18.49 27.11 -2.75
C SER A 31 -18.94 25.84 -2.03
N ILE A 32 -19.96 25.19 -2.59
CA ILE A 32 -20.36 23.84 -2.18
C ILE A 32 -19.19 22.94 -2.50
N LYS A 33 -18.31 22.66 -1.53
CA LYS A 33 -17.30 21.62 -1.62
C LYS A 33 -18.03 20.29 -1.65
N VAL A 34 -18.37 19.83 -2.85
CA VAL A 34 -18.85 18.47 -3.06
C VAL A 34 -17.65 17.55 -2.82
N ASN A 35 -17.59 16.97 -1.64
CA ASN A 35 -16.59 15.96 -1.33
C ASN A 35 -16.94 14.68 -2.10
N VAL A 36 -16.43 14.56 -3.32
CA VAL A 36 -16.67 13.37 -4.15
C VAL A 36 -15.69 12.29 -3.71
N ASP A 37 -16.20 11.25 -3.08
CA ASP A 37 -15.39 10.07 -2.75
C ASP A 37 -14.84 9.47 -4.04
N VAL A 38 -13.52 9.41 -4.14
CA VAL A 38 -12.84 8.81 -5.29
C VAL A 38 -12.18 7.52 -4.83
N VAL A 39 -12.51 6.43 -5.50
CA VAL A 39 -11.84 5.14 -5.30
C VAL A 39 -10.64 5.06 -6.23
N ASN A 40 -9.43 4.92 -5.66
CA ASN A 40 -8.21 4.74 -6.43
C ASN A 40 -7.92 3.27 -6.68
N VAL A 41 -7.59 2.95 -7.92
CA VAL A 41 -7.13 1.62 -8.35
C VAL A 41 -5.78 1.75 -9.02
N LEU A 42 -4.80 1.04 -8.51
CA LEU A 42 -3.52 0.85 -9.17
C LEU A 42 -3.62 -0.36 -10.08
N CYS A 43 -3.10 -0.24 -11.30
CA CYS A 43 -3.05 -1.37 -12.22
C CYS A 43 -1.75 -1.37 -13.03
N THR A 44 -1.34 -2.56 -13.40
CA THR A 44 -0.20 -2.83 -14.29
C THR A 44 -0.74 -3.44 -15.58
N VAL A 45 -0.20 -3.03 -16.73
CA VAL A 45 -0.59 -3.55 -18.04
C VAL A 45 0.62 -4.18 -18.71
N TYR A 46 0.42 -5.35 -19.32
CA TYR A 46 1.46 -6.09 -20.01
C TYR A 46 0.92 -6.80 -21.26
N ASP A 47 1.81 -7.08 -22.16
CA ASP A 47 1.50 -7.86 -23.36
C ASP A 47 1.50 -9.37 -23.06
N LYS A 48 1.22 -10.18 -24.11
CA LYS A 48 1.24 -11.65 -24.00
C LYS A 48 2.61 -12.23 -23.67
N ARG A 49 3.69 -11.47 -23.85
CA ARG A 49 5.06 -11.88 -23.54
C ARG A 49 5.47 -11.47 -22.12
N GLY A 50 4.59 -10.76 -21.39
CA GLY A 50 4.88 -10.25 -20.06
C GLY A 50 5.61 -8.90 -20.05
N THR A 51 5.75 -8.24 -21.21
CA THR A 51 6.38 -6.92 -21.30
C THR A 51 5.43 -5.85 -20.77
N LEU A 52 5.93 -4.99 -19.89
CA LEU A 52 5.16 -3.89 -19.30
C LEU A 52 4.85 -2.82 -20.35
N ILE A 53 3.60 -2.40 -20.39
CA ILE A 53 3.11 -1.34 -21.29
C ILE A 53 2.93 -0.06 -20.47
N LYS A 54 3.68 0.99 -20.81
CA LYS A 54 3.78 2.23 -20.03
C LYS A 54 3.22 3.47 -20.77
N ASP A 55 2.72 3.31 -22.00
CA ASP A 55 2.34 4.39 -22.91
C ASP A 55 0.83 4.58 -23.11
N LEU A 56 0.00 3.91 -22.27
CA LEU A 56 -1.46 4.01 -22.36
C LEU A 56 -1.99 5.34 -21.82
N ASN A 57 -3.08 5.81 -22.39
CA ASN A 57 -3.82 7.01 -21.98
C ASN A 57 -5.11 6.62 -21.24
N LYS A 58 -5.77 7.60 -20.61
CA LYS A 58 -7.04 7.43 -19.90
C LYS A 58 -8.11 6.75 -20.76
N GLU A 59 -8.18 7.11 -22.03
CA GLU A 59 -9.15 6.65 -23.02
C GLU A 59 -9.00 5.17 -23.36
N ASP A 60 -7.81 4.61 -23.16
CA ASP A 60 -7.54 3.18 -23.34
C ASP A 60 -8.21 2.33 -22.25
N PHE A 61 -8.57 2.92 -21.11
CA PHE A 61 -9.06 2.18 -19.94
C PHE A 61 -10.58 2.21 -19.81
N ARG A 62 -11.14 1.12 -19.26
CA ARG A 62 -12.53 1.00 -18.81
C ARG A 62 -12.53 0.40 -17.40
N VAL A 63 -13.22 1.05 -16.47
CA VAL A 63 -13.43 0.56 -15.11
C VAL A 63 -14.86 0.12 -14.95
N LEU A 64 -15.05 -1.09 -14.40
CA LEU A 64 -16.36 -1.62 -14.04
C LEU A 64 -16.40 -1.89 -12.54
N GLU A 65 -17.45 -1.40 -11.89
CA GLU A 65 -17.78 -1.70 -10.50
C GLU A 65 -19.06 -2.53 -10.46
N ASN A 66 -19.01 -3.71 -9.86
CA ASN A 66 -20.14 -4.67 -9.87
C ASN A 66 -20.71 -4.91 -11.28
N GLY A 67 -19.84 -4.94 -12.31
CA GLY A 67 -20.21 -5.13 -13.71
C GLY A 67 -20.72 -3.86 -14.41
N ARG A 68 -20.90 -2.73 -13.74
CA ARG A 68 -21.39 -1.48 -14.30
C ARG A 68 -20.23 -0.52 -14.61
N PRO A 69 -20.17 0.09 -15.82
CA PRO A 69 -19.13 1.06 -16.16
C PRO A 69 -19.09 2.25 -15.21
N ARG A 70 -17.87 2.73 -14.90
CA ARG A 70 -17.61 3.93 -14.11
C ARG A 70 -16.80 4.95 -14.89
N GLU A 71 -17.12 6.21 -14.67
CA GLU A 71 -16.35 7.31 -15.24
C GLU A 71 -15.02 7.46 -14.50
N ILE A 72 -13.93 7.46 -15.27
CA ILE A 72 -12.60 7.73 -14.74
C ILE A 72 -12.48 9.25 -14.55
N ARG A 73 -12.35 9.69 -13.30
CA ARG A 73 -12.18 11.10 -12.93
C ARG A 73 -10.72 11.51 -12.88
N TYR A 74 -9.89 10.60 -12.40
CA TYR A 74 -8.47 10.82 -12.24
C TYR A 74 -7.67 9.72 -12.94
N PHE A 75 -6.59 10.11 -13.60
CA PHE A 75 -5.66 9.20 -14.26
C PHE A 75 -4.25 9.74 -14.16
N ALA A 76 -3.32 8.91 -13.70
CA ALA A 76 -1.90 9.22 -13.71
C ALA A 76 -1.10 8.00 -14.16
N ARG A 77 -0.01 8.29 -14.88
CA ARG A 77 1.11 7.39 -15.07
C ARG A 77 2.15 7.79 -14.03
N ASP A 78 2.98 6.85 -13.57
CA ASP A 78 4.02 7.15 -12.58
C ASP A 78 3.51 8.03 -11.44
N THR A 79 2.87 7.41 -10.46
CA THR A 79 2.29 8.20 -9.38
C THR A 79 3.38 8.74 -8.45
N ASP A 80 3.33 10.04 -8.15
CA ASP A 80 4.16 10.66 -7.11
C ASP A 80 3.68 10.36 -5.68
N LEU A 81 2.66 9.52 -5.54
CA LEU A 81 2.18 9.11 -4.23
C LEU A 81 3.28 8.36 -3.48
N PRO A 82 3.54 8.74 -2.22
CA PRO A 82 4.51 8.04 -1.39
C PRO A 82 4.24 6.54 -1.36
N LEU A 83 5.32 5.75 -1.46
CA LEU A 83 5.28 4.31 -1.42
C LEU A 83 5.71 3.82 -0.05
N THR A 84 4.95 2.89 0.52
CA THR A 84 5.37 2.13 1.69
C THR A 84 5.50 0.66 1.34
N VAL A 85 6.70 0.11 1.53
CA VAL A 85 7.01 -1.31 1.29
C VAL A 85 7.09 -2.02 2.64
N ALA A 86 6.26 -3.03 2.86
CA ALA A 86 6.42 -3.98 3.95
C ALA A 86 7.08 -5.25 3.40
N LEU A 87 8.29 -5.54 3.85
CA LEU A 87 9.00 -6.77 3.51
C LEU A 87 8.88 -7.75 4.66
N LEU A 88 8.15 -8.85 4.43
CA LEU A 88 7.95 -9.94 5.35
C LEU A 88 8.83 -11.11 4.93
N VAL A 89 9.74 -11.51 5.79
CA VAL A 89 10.67 -12.58 5.51
C VAL A 89 10.43 -13.74 6.47
N ASP A 90 10.16 -14.89 5.92
CA ASP A 90 10.15 -16.14 6.65
C ASP A 90 11.57 -16.44 7.18
N VAL A 91 11.69 -16.61 8.48
CA VAL A 91 12.94 -16.96 9.14
C VAL A 91 12.85 -18.31 9.85
N SER A 92 11.90 -19.14 9.44
CA SER A 92 11.77 -20.52 9.91
C SER A 92 12.97 -21.37 9.49
N GLY A 93 13.11 -22.52 10.12
CA GLY A 93 14.26 -23.42 9.85
C GLY A 93 14.30 -23.98 8.44
N SER A 94 13.16 -24.10 7.77
CA SER A 94 13.02 -24.63 6.41
C SER A 94 13.66 -23.72 5.33
N VAL A 95 13.68 -22.39 5.57
CA VAL A 95 14.18 -21.40 4.61
C VAL A 95 15.57 -20.86 4.94
N ARG A 96 16.27 -21.47 5.90
CA ARG A 96 17.54 -20.97 6.44
C ARG A 96 18.62 -20.68 5.38
N GLU A 97 18.81 -21.61 4.45
CA GLU A 97 19.83 -21.48 3.41
C GLU A 97 19.56 -20.27 2.48
N PHE A 98 18.27 -19.98 2.24
CA PHE A 98 17.84 -18.86 1.41
C PHE A 98 18.02 -17.52 2.12
N VAL A 99 17.65 -17.44 3.41
CA VAL A 99 17.72 -16.18 4.19
C VAL A 99 19.14 -15.60 4.20
N ASP A 100 20.17 -16.44 4.34
CA ASP A 100 21.54 -15.95 4.42
C ASP A 100 22.12 -15.53 3.06
N GLN A 101 21.67 -16.15 1.97
CA GLN A 101 22.15 -15.84 0.62
C GLN A 101 21.47 -14.59 0.02
N GLU A 102 20.26 -14.25 0.44
CA GLU A 102 19.39 -13.35 -0.28
C GLU A 102 19.24 -11.94 0.37
N LYS A 103 19.91 -11.71 1.51
CA LYS A 103 19.90 -10.38 2.18
C LYS A 103 20.41 -9.26 1.27
N GLY A 104 21.43 -9.57 0.47
CA GLY A 104 22.00 -8.63 -0.49
C GLY A 104 21.00 -8.22 -1.56
N ALA A 105 20.25 -9.19 -2.11
CA ALA A 105 19.22 -8.92 -3.11
C ALA A 105 18.06 -8.08 -2.53
N ALA A 106 17.62 -8.37 -1.31
CA ALA A 106 16.60 -7.59 -0.63
C ALA A 106 17.06 -6.14 -0.37
N LEU A 107 18.32 -5.94 0.05
CA LEU A 107 18.87 -4.60 0.23
C LEU A 107 18.94 -3.84 -1.07
N GLN A 108 19.52 -4.45 -2.12
CA GLN A 108 19.63 -3.85 -3.45
C GLN A 108 18.26 -3.47 -4.01
N PHE A 109 17.25 -4.31 -3.81
CA PHE A 109 15.87 -4.00 -4.17
C PHE A 109 15.36 -2.75 -3.45
N LEU A 110 15.44 -2.70 -2.12
CA LEU A 110 14.95 -1.56 -1.34
C LEU A 110 15.68 -0.27 -1.72
N GLU A 111 17.01 -0.31 -1.88
CA GLU A 111 17.79 0.84 -2.35
C GLU A 111 17.40 1.30 -3.76
N SER A 112 17.00 0.36 -4.62
CA SER A 112 16.60 0.67 -6.00
C SER A 112 15.20 1.24 -6.12
N VAL A 113 14.27 0.86 -5.22
CA VAL A 113 12.85 1.19 -5.34
C VAL A 113 12.42 2.38 -4.51
N LEU A 114 13.07 2.60 -3.35
CA LEU A 114 12.68 3.68 -2.44
C LEU A 114 13.22 5.02 -2.89
N ARG A 115 12.33 6.00 -3.01
CA ARG A 115 12.63 7.42 -3.17
C ARG A 115 12.76 8.07 -1.78
N PRO A 116 13.27 9.30 -1.65
CA PRO A 116 13.37 9.98 -0.33
C PRO A 116 12.04 10.12 0.42
N THR A 117 10.92 10.15 -0.29
CA THR A 117 9.56 10.23 0.26
C THR A 117 8.96 8.86 0.62
N ASP A 118 9.59 7.78 0.15
CA ASP A 118 9.13 6.43 0.35
C ASP A 118 9.74 5.83 1.62
N ARG A 119 9.18 4.74 2.11
CA ARG A 119 9.69 4.07 3.31
C ARG A 119 9.47 2.56 3.23
N ALA A 120 10.29 1.84 3.99
CA ALA A 120 10.12 0.42 4.18
C ALA A 120 9.98 0.07 5.65
N VAL A 121 9.30 -1.04 5.92
CA VAL A 121 9.24 -1.73 7.20
C VAL A 121 9.67 -3.18 6.98
N LEU A 122 10.48 -3.74 7.87
CA LEU A 122 11.00 -5.11 7.76
C LEU A 122 10.52 -5.95 8.93
N LEU A 123 9.84 -7.03 8.65
CA LEU A 123 9.38 -8.02 9.62
C LEU A 123 9.95 -9.40 9.28
N GLY A 124 10.32 -10.14 10.29
CA GLY A 124 10.61 -11.56 10.18
C GLY A 124 9.54 -12.36 10.89
N PHE A 125 9.19 -13.53 10.38
CA PHE A 125 8.21 -14.39 11.01
C PHE A 125 8.66 -15.86 11.00
N SER A 126 8.30 -16.57 12.06
CA SER A 126 8.41 -18.01 12.24
C SER A 126 7.36 -18.41 13.29
N SER A 127 7.73 -18.98 14.41
CA SER A 127 6.85 -19.17 15.60
C SER A 127 6.51 -17.85 16.31
N THR A 128 7.13 -16.76 15.95
CA THR A 128 6.87 -15.40 16.40
C THR A 128 7.01 -14.42 15.25
N ILE A 129 6.34 -13.28 15.35
CA ILE A 129 6.49 -12.18 14.40
C ILE A 129 7.36 -11.12 15.06
N VAL A 130 8.44 -10.73 14.40
CA VAL A 130 9.44 -9.81 14.93
C VAL A 130 9.58 -8.61 14.01
N LEU A 131 9.43 -7.41 14.56
CA LEU A 131 9.73 -6.17 13.87
C LEU A 131 11.24 -5.95 13.89
N TRP A 132 11.90 -6.15 12.75
CA TRP A 132 13.35 -5.96 12.61
C TRP A 132 13.71 -4.51 12.32
N GLN A 133 12.88 -3.80 11.56
CA GLN A 133 13.04 -2.39 11.26
C GLN A 133 11.68 -1.74 11.13
N ASP A 134 11.40 -0.72 11.93
CA ASP A 134 10.19 0.09 11.72
C ASP A 134 10.38 1.07 10.56
N PHE A 135 9.34 1.75 10.15
CA PHE A 135 9.32 2.59 8.96
C PHE A 135 10.55 3.49 8.85
N THR A 136 11.29 3.32 7.78
CA THR A 136 12.47 4.13 7.47
C THR A 136 12.63 4.31 5.96
N SER A 137 13.19 5.45 5.56
CA SER A 137 13.70 5.70 4.21
C SER A 137 15.23 5.56 4.14
N SER A 138 15.90 5.32 5.28
CA SER A 138 17.36 5.24 5.36
C SER A 138 17.88 3.89 4.87
N PRO A 139 18.68 3.85 3.79
CA PRO A 139 19.34 2.62 3.34
C PRO A 139 20.26 2.02 4.41
N GLU A 140 20.87 2.86 5.24
CA GLU A 140 21.76 2.43 6.33
C GLU A 140 21.02 1.58 7.36
N PHE A 141 19.85 2.06 7.85
CA PHE A 141 19.05 1.31 8.82
C PHE A 141 18.51 0.01 8.20
N LEU A 142 18.12 0.02 6.94
CA LEU A 142 17.69 -1.20 6.23
C LEU A 142 18.83 -2.21 6.12
N ARG A 143 20.03 -1.76 5.77
CA ARG A 143 21.23 -2.61 5.69
C ARG A 143 21.56 -3.24 7.03
N MET A 144 21.59 -2.44 8.10
CA MET A 144 21.88 -2.92 9.45
C MET A 144 20.87 -3.97 9.91
N SER A 145 19.59 -3.75 9.62
CA SER A 145 18.52 -4.65 10.03
C SER A 145 18.51 -5.94 9.21
N LEU A 146 18.70 -5.87 7.89
CA LEU A 146 18.86 -7.06 7.05
C LEU A 146 20.10 -7.87 7.45
N ALA A 147 21.20 -7.23 7.80
CA ALA A 147 22.40 -7.93 8.27
C ALA A 147 22.17 -8.70 9.58
N ARG A 148 21.26 -8.24 10.43
CA ARG A 148 20.88 -8.90 11.69
C ARG A 148 19.86 -10.03 11.50
N LEU A 149 19.13 -10.03 10.39
CA LEU A 149 18.12 -11.05 10.09
C LEU A 149 18.82 -12.43 10.12
N ARG A 150 18.29 -13.34 10.91
CA ARG A 150 18.80 -14.70 11.07
C ARG A 150 17.65 -15.68 11.04
N ALA A 151 17.81 -16.77 10.31
CA ALA A 151 16.92 -17.90 10.46
C ALA A 151 17.01 -18.45 11.89
N ILE A 152 15.86 -18.73 12.49
CA ILE A 152 15.82 -19.33 13.82
C ILE A 152 16.28 -20.77 13.69
N PRO A 153 17.38 -21.19 14.37
CA PRO A 153 17.88 -22.55 14.24
C PRO A 153 16.82 -23.54 14.70
N PHE A 154 16.52 -24.51 13.86
CA PHE A 154 15.81 -25.70 14.28
C PHE A 154 16.74 -26.56 15.14
N LYS A 155 16.72 -26.36 16.44
CA LYS A 155 17.34 -27.30 17.37
C LYS A 155 16.35 -28.43 17.57
N GLY A 156 16.53 -29.52 16.82
CA GLY A 156 15.78 -30.78 16.89
C GLY A 156 14.47 -30.79 17.66
N LEU A 157 13.50 -31.57 17.31
CA LEU A 157 12.26 -31.69 18.09
C LEU A 157 12.62 -32.01 19.55
N PRO A 158 12.36 -31.10 20.52
CA PRO A 158 12.47 -31.51 21.90
C PRO A 158 11.46 -32.63 22.08
N ALA A 159 11.85 -33.70 22.75
CA ALA A 159 10.97 -34.82 23.04
C ALA A 159 9.65 -34.40 23.77
N GLN A 160 9.63 -33.16 24.28
CA GLN A 160 8.50 -32.51 24.95
C GLN A 160 8.60 -31.00 24.81
N GLY A 161 8.37 -30.44 23.62
CA GLY A 161 8.36 -28.99 23.38
C GLY A 161 7.41 -28.59 22.26
N PRO A 162 7.07 -27.28 22.14
CA PRO A 162 6.19 -26.83 21.07
C PRO A 162 6.82 -27.17 19.72
N VAL A 163 6.02 -27.74 18.83
CA VAL A 163 6.42 -27.97 17.42
C VAL A 163 6.76 -26.62 16.81
N PRO A 164 7.91 -26.51 16.12
CA PRO A 164 8.22 -25.30 15.37
C PRO A 164 7.08 -24.95 14.43
N SER A 165 6.59 -23.72 14.53
CA SER A 165 5.43 -23.25 13.76
C SER A 165 5.84 -22.07 12.89
N THR A 166 5.12 -21.87 11.80
CA THR A 166 5.24 -20.71 10.92
C THR A 166 3.90 -19.97 10.94
N LEU A 167 3.93 -18.71 11.33
CA LEU A 167 2.77 -17.83 11.49
C LEU A 167 2.58 -16.94 10.25
N LEU A 168 2.47 -17.54 9.07
CA LEU A 168 2.41 -16.80 7.81
C LEU A 168 1.14 -15.95 7.69
N TYR A 169 -0.04 -16.53 7.99
CA TYR A 169 -1.32 -15.82 7.91
C TYR A 169 -1.40 -14.71 8.96
N ASP A 170 -0.96 -14.98 10.19
CA ASP A 170 -0.89 -13.98 11.25
C ASP A 170 0.06 -12.84 10.87
N ALA A 171 1.21 -13.11 10.26
CA ALA A 171 2.17 -12.09 9.83
C ALA A 171 1.59 -11.16 8.76
N VAL A 172 0.92 -11.72 7.75
CA VAL A 172 0.24 -10.94 6.72
C VAL A 172 -0.89 -10.11 7.32
N TYR A 173 -1.75 -10.73 8.15
CA TYR A 173 -2.88 -10.06 8.80
C TYR A 173 -2.44 -8.90 9.68
N GLN A 174 -1.50 -9.14 10.61
CA GLN A 174 -1.02 -8.12 11.54
C GLN A 174 -0.32 -6.97 10.80
N THR A 175 0.53 -7.29 9.83
CA THR A 175 1.20 -6.24 9.05
C THR A 175 0.21 -5.36 8.31
N ALA A 176 -0.83 -5.94 7.68
CA ALA A 176 -1.85 -5.18 6.98
C ALA A 176 -2.67 -4.28 7.93
N ASN A 177 -3.12 -4.80 9.07
CA ASN A 177 -4.03 -4.10 9.97
C ASN A 177 -3.33 -3.22 11.01
N GLU A 178 -2.13 -3.55 11.45
CA GLU A 178 -1.45 -2.82 12.52
C GLU A 178 -0.38 -1.88 11.99
N LYS A 179 0.33 -2.27 10.92
CA LYS A 179 1.38 -1.44 10.34
C LYS A 179 0.90 -0.60 9.16
N LEU A 180 0.13 -1.18 8.22
CA LEU A 180 -0.21 -0.51 6.97
C LEU A 180 -1.57 0.20 6.98
N LYS A 181 -2.46 -0.08 7.93
CA LYS A 181 -3.84 0.46 7.95
C LYS A 181 -3.90 1.98 7.83
N GLN A 182 -3.12 2.70 8.62
CA GLN A 182 -3.15 4.16 8.70
C GLN A 182 -2.10 4.84 7.81
N VAL A 183 -1.38 4.06 7.01
CA VAL A 183 -0.34 4.58 6.14
C VAL A 183 -0.96 5.16 4.88
N PRO A 184 -0.74 6.45 4.57
CA PRO A 184 -1.22 7.07 3.34
C PRO A 184 -0.39 6.62 2.13
N GLY A 185 -0.95 6.82 0.93
CA GLY A 185 -0.26 6.55 -0.32
C GLY A 185 -0.35 5.10 -0.77
N ARG A 186 0.65 4.67 -1.53
CA ARG A 186 0.73 3.31 -2.08
C ARG A 186 1.31 2.35 -1.05
N LYS A 187 0.67 1.22 -0.89
CA LYS A 187 1.09 0.18 0.06
C LYS A 187 1.37 -1.11 -0.68
N VAL A 188 2.56 -1.62 -0.50
CA VAL A 188 3.00 -2.89 -1.07
C VAL A 188 3.54 -3.79 0.04
N MET A 189 3.11 -5.02 0.05
CA MET A 189 3.63 -6.07 0.92
C MET A 189 4.33 -7.12 0.05
N ILE A 190 5.57 -7.45 0.38
CA ILE A 190 6.31 -8.52 -0.27
C ILE A 190 6.52 -9.61 0.78
N VAL A 191 6.01 -10.80 0.51
CA VAL A 191 6.11 -11.94 1.40
C VAL A 191 7.04 -12.97 0.79
N VAL A 192 8.14 -13.23 1.47
CA VAL A 192 9.19 -14.19 1.05
C VAL A 192 9.15 -15.39 1.98
N SER A 193 8.69 -16.55 1.49
CA SER A 193 8.44 -17.76 2.29
C SER A 193 8.39 -19.00 1.41
N ASP A 194 8.43 -20.20 2.01
CA ASP A 194 8.05 -21.46 1.34
C ASP A 194 6.52 -21.65 1.28
N GLY A 195 5.77 -20.71 1.84
CA GLY A 195 4.32 -20.65 1.81
C GLY A 195 3.59 -21.57 2.80
N LEU A 196 4.32 -22.28 3.67
CA LEU A 196 3.72 -23.13 4.67
C LEU A 196 3.24 -22.31 5.88
N ASP A 197 2.04 -22.62 6.34
CA ASP A 197 1.49 -22.14 7.61
C ASP A 197 1.06 -23.34 8.45
N ASN A 198 1.51 -23.40 9.69
CA ASN A 198 1.14 -24.46 10.63
C ASN A 198 0.93 -23.97 12.07
N GLY A 199 0.86 -22.65 12.26
CA GLY A 199 0.77 -22.09 13.60
C GLY A 199 -0.07 -20.82 13.73
N SER A 200 -0.56 -20.25 12.64
CA SER A 200 -1.39 -19.04 12.70
C SER A 200 -2.72 -19.29 13.39
N ARG A 201 -3.20 -18.27 14.09
CA ARG A 201 -4.55 -18.22 14.68
C ARG A 201 -5.57 -17.68 13.67
N LYS A 202 -5.11 -16.87 12.74
CA LYS A 202 -5.90 -16.36 11.63
C LYS A 202 -5.93 -17.38 10.51
N HIS A 203 -7.03 -17.36 9.74
CA HIS A 203 -7.16 -18.15 8.53
C HIS A 203 -6.66 -17.35 7.32
N SER A 204 -6.44 -18.05 6.21
CA SER A 204 -6.01 -17.43 4.95
C SER A 204 -6.95 -16.32 4.48
N GLU A 205 -8.26 -16.53 4.67
CA GLU A 205 -9.31 -15.58 4.31
C GLU A 205 -9.21 -14.27 5.12
N ASP A 206 -8.84 -14.33 6.41
CA ASP A 206 -8.64 -13.17 7.26
C ASP A 206 -7.47 -12.31 6.75
N ALA A 207 -6.38 -12.97 6.35
CA ALA A 207 -5.20 -12.31 5.80
C ALA A 207 -5.51 -11.63 4.45
N ILE A 208 -6.25 -12.32 3.56
CA ILE A 208 -6.69 -11.77 2.28
C ILE A 208 -7.61 -10.56 2.50
N ALA A 209 -8.61 -10.68 3.37
CA ALA A 209 -9.52 -9.59 3.70
C ALA A 209 -8.80 -8.37 4.28
N ALA A 210 -7.75 -8.59 5.10
CA ALA A 210 -6.94 -7.50 5.65
C ALA A 210 -6.18 -6.73 4.57
N LEU A 211 -5.59 -7.42 3.58
CA LEU A 211 -4.93 -6.77 2.43
C LEU A 211 -5.91 -5.95 1.60
N GLU A 212 -7.08 -6.52 1.29
CA GLU A 212 -8.12 -5.87 0.49
C GLU A 212 -8.70 -4.63 1.19
N THR A 213 -9.01 -4.75 2.50
CA THR A 213 -9.52 -3.64 3.32
C THR A 213 -8.52 -2.49 3.39
N ASN A 214 -7.23 -2.80 3.52
CA ASN A 214 -6.18 -1.81 3.65
C ASN A 214 -5.60 -1.36 2.30
N ASN A 215 -6.16 -1.77 1.17
CA ASN A 215 -5.70 -1.43 -0.18
C ASN A 215 -4.20 -1.72 -0.39
N THR A 216 -3.74 -2.86 0.09
CA THR A 216 -2.34 -3.28 0.02
C THR A 216 -2.15 -4.25 -1.14
N ILE A 217 -1.24 -3.94 -2.06
CA ILE A 217 -0.84 -4.86 -3.12
C ILE A 217 0.15 -5.84 -2.53
N ALA A 218 -0.09 -7.14 -2.70
CA ALA A 218 0.82 -8.17 -2.22
C ALA A 218 1.59 -8.82 -3.36
N TYR A 219 2.88 -9.03 -3.15
CA TYR A 219 3.73 -9.90 -3.96
C TYR A 219 4.16 -11.08 -3.12
N GLY A 220 3.94 -12.29 -3.63
CA GLY A 220 4.45 -13.51 -3.03
C GLY A 220 5.76 -13.93 -3.71
N VAL A 221 6.76 -14.27 -2.92
CA VAL A 221 7.99 -14.90 -3.42
C VAL A 221 8.13 -16.24 -2.72
N CYS A 222 7.87 -17.30 -3.47
CA CYS A 222 7.90 -18.65 -2.98
C CYS A 222 9.23 -19.33 -3.27
N TYR A 223 9.88 -19.88 -2.24
CA TYR A 223 11.03 -20.72 -2.44
C TYR A 223 10.64 -22.13 -2.90
N GLU A 224 11.29 -22.62 -3.96
CA GLU A 224 11.15 -24.03 -4.37
C GLU A 224 11.61 -24.96 -3.23
N GLY A 225 10.69 -25.73 -2.67
CA GLY A 225 10.95 -26.73 -1.64
C GLY A 225 10.15 -28.00 -1.87
N LYS A 226 10.57 -29.12 -1.26
CA LYS A 226 9.84 -30.42 -1.34
C LYS A 226 8.39 -30.36 -0.82
N PHE A 227 8.08 -29.35 -0.01
CA PHE A 227 6.78 -29.15 0.66
C PHE A 227 6.31 -27.71 0.54
N SER A 228 6.44 -27.08 -0.64
CA SER A 228 6.05 -25.68 -0.80
C SER A 228 4.53 -25.48 -0.72
N GLY A 229 4.11 -24.50 0.10
CA GLY A 229 2.73 -24.02 0.23
C GLY A 229 2.44 -22.78 -0.62
N CYS A 230 3.02 -22.68 -1.82
CA CYS A 230 2.96 -21.47 -2.66
C CYS A 230 1.56 -21.01 -3.04
N SER A 231 0.53 -21.89 -2.94
CA SER A 231 -0.85 -21.54 -3.27
C SER A 231 -1.35 -20.34 -2.47
N PHE A 232 -1.07 -20.26 -1.16
CA PHE A 232 -1.48 -19.11 -0.35
C PHE A 232 -0.83 -17.80 -0.81
N LEU A 233 0.47 -17.83 -1.14
CA LEU A 233 1.16 -16.64 -1.66
C LEU A 233 0.54 -16.15 -2.98
N LYS A 234 0.05 -17.07 -3.81
CA LYS A 234 -0.71 -16.74 -5.01
C LYS A 234 -2.09 -16.16 -4.67
N ASP A 235 -2.78 -16.75 -3.69
CA ASP A 235 -4.12 -16.35 -3.27
C ASP A 235 -4.16 -14.95 -2.64
N ILE A 236 -3.09 -14.50 -1.98
CA ILE A 236 -2.97 -13.12 -1.50
C ILE A 236 -2.53 -12.14 -2.59
N ALA A 237 -1.66 -12.57 -3.51
CA ALA A 237 -1.03 -11.70 -4.49
C ALA A 237 -2.00 -11.34 -5.63
N GLU A 238 -2.58 -12.31 -6.32
CA GLU A 238 -3.38 -12.07 -7.50
C GLU A 238 -4.63 -11.20 -7.24
N PRO A 239 -5.44 -11.46 -6.19
CA PRO A 239 -6.61 -10.61 -5.90
C PRO A 239 -6.27 -9.19 -5.49
N SER A 240 -5.09 -8.97 -4.91
CA SER A 240 -4.62 -7.65 -4.48
C SER A 240 -4.07 -6.78 -5.62
N GLY A 241 -3.83 -7.36 -6.80
CA GLY A 241 -3.24 -6.69 -7.95
C GLY A 241 -1.75 -6.89 -8.12
N GLY A 242 -1.13 -7.75 -7.30
CA GLY A 242 0.24 -8.22 -7.48
C GLY A 242 0.32 -9.60 -8.11
N ARG A 243 1.39 -10.33 -7.88
CA ARG A 243 1.57 -11.72 -8.33
C ARG A 243 2.53 -12.51 -7.45
N MET A 244 2.51 -13.83 -7.61
CA MET A 244 3.47 -14.75 -7.00
C MET A 244 4.60 -15.08 -7.99
N PHE A 245 5.80 -15.24 -7.46
CA PHE A 245 7.02 -15.69 -8.15
C PHE A 245 7.56 -16.93 -7.46
N GLU A 246 8.19 -17.79 -8.23
CA GLU A 246 8.92 -18.95 -7.72
C GLU A 246 10.43 -18.66 -7.77
N ALA A 247 11.02 -18.50 -6.59
CA ALA A 247 12.46 -18.24 -6.46
C ALA A 247 13.24 -19.57 -6.48
N GLY A 248 14.21 -19.66 -7.36
CA GLY A 248 15.05 -20.84 -7.51
C GLY A 248 16.22 -20.61 -8.46
N ARG A 249 16.86 -21.67 -8.90
CA ARG A 249 18.04 -21.57 -9.78
C ARG A 249 17.76 -20.89 -11.13
N LYS A 250 16.54 -21.03 -11.65
CA LYS A 250 16.13 -20.43 -12.93
C LYS A 250 15.74 -18.97 -12.80
N GLU A 251 15.17 -18.60 -11.66
CA GLU A 251 14.73 -17.24 -11.37
C GLU A 251 15.23 -16.83 -9.98
N PRO A 252 16.44 -16.25 -9.89
CA PRO A 252 17.03 -15.84 -8.63
C PRO A 252 16.25 -14.65 -8.03
N LEU A 253 16.30 -14.52 -6.70
CA LEU A 253 15.54 -13.49 -5.96
C LEU A 253 15.87 -12.07 -6.42
N SER A 254 17.14 -11.81 -6.81
CA SER A 254 17.54 -10.51 -7.35
C SER A 254 16.73 -10.13 -8.59
N LYS A 255 16.56 -11.06 -9.54
CA LYS A 255 15.78 -10.85 -10.75
C LYS A 255 14.29 -10.68 -10.46
N ILE A 256 13.76 -11.44 -9.50
CA ILE A 256 12.37 -11.28 -9.03
C ILE A 256 12.18 -9.88 -8.46
N PHE A 257 13.06 -9.42 -7.59
CA PHE A 257 12.99 -8.08 -7.00
C PHE A 257 13.13 -6.96 -8.05
N GLU A 258 14.00 -7.11 -9.05
CA GLU A 258 14.08 -6.19 -10.19
C GLU A 258 12.73 -6.10 -10.91
N THR A 259 12.10 -7.25 -11.18
CA THR A 259 10.78 -7.31 -11.83
C THR A 259 9.70 -6.65 -10.98
N ILE A 260 9.66 -6.91 -9.67
CA ILE A 260 8.73 -6.26 -8.74
C ILE A 260 8.94 -4.74 -8.73
N ALA A 261 10.20 -4.29 -8.67
CA ALA A 261 10.54 -2.87 -8.71
C ALA A 261 10.06 -2.19 -10.00
N GLU A 262 10.25 -2.87 -11.14
CA GLU A 262 9.80 -2.37 -12.43
C GLU A 262 8.26 -2.31 -12.52
N GLU A 263 7.55 -3.33 -12.06
CA GLU A 263 6.10 -3.33 -11.98
C GLU A 263 5.57 -2.18 -11.11
N MET A 264 6.15 -2.01 -9.93
CA MET A 264 5.76 -0.93 -9.01
C MET A 264 5.96 0.48 -9.59
N ARG A 265 6.97 0.68 -10.42
CA ARG A 265 7.23 1.96 -11.11
C ARG A 265 6.35 2.17 -12.34
N SER A 266 5.76 1.11 -12.88
CA SER A 266 4.99 1.14 -14.13
C SER A 266 3.49 1.08 -13.92
N GLN A 267 3.01 1.36 -12.72
CA GLN A 267 1.59 1.32 -12.38
C GLN A 267 0.86 2.57 -12.88
N TYR A 268 -0.32 2.33 -13.42
CA TYR A 268 -1.30 3.38 -13.66
C TYR A 268 -2.15 3.58 -12.42
N ALA A 269 -2.41 4.83 -12.04
CA ALA A 269 -3.37 5.17 -11.00
C ALA A 269 -4.66 5.68 -11.66
N ILE A 270 -5.76 5.02 -11.36
CA ILE A 270 -7.08 5.32 -11.91
C ILE A 270 -8.00 5.65 -10.75
N GLY A 271 -8.56 6.87 -10.75
CA GLY A 271 -9.57 7.30 -9.79
C GLY A 271 -10.94 7.36 -10.42
N PHE A 272 -11.94 6.75 -9.80
CA PHE A 272 -13.34 6.78 -10.25
C PHE A 272 -14.31 7.05 -9.09
N VAL A 273 -15.50 7.56 -9.42
CA VAL A 273 -16.58 7.78 -8.45
C VAL A 273 -17.38 6.50 -8.27
N PRO A 274 -17.55 5.99 -7.03
CA PRO A 274 -18.36 4.79 -6.78
C PRO A 274 -19.84 5.00 -7.12
N SER A 275 -20.59 3.91 -7.27
CA SER A 275 -21.98 3.94 -7.77
C SER A 275 -22.97 4.65 -6.87
N ASP A 276 -22.77 4.55 -5.56
CA ASP A 276 -23.78 4.98 -4.59
C ASP A 276 -23.22 5.76 -3.38
N GLY A 277 -21.90 5.94 -3.31
CA GLY A 277 -21.25 6.64 -2.19
C GLY A 277 -21.50 6.02 -0.81
N LYS A 278 -22.18 4.87 -0.74
CA LYS A 278 -22.47 4.21 0.54
C LYS A 278 -21.21 3.60 1.13
N ARG A 279 -21.00 3.86 2.40
CA ARG A 279 -19.89 3.29 3.19
C ARG A 279 -20.43 2.20 4.12
N ASP A 280 -21.04 1.18 3.50
CA ASP A 280 -21.77 0.10 4.16
C ASP A 280 -20.89 -1.11 4.52
N GLY A 281 -19.59 -1.02 4.27
CA GLY A 281 -18.66 -2.12 4.50
C GLY A 281 -18.77 -3.25 3.48
N ALA A 282 -19.66 -3.17 2.50
CA ALA A 282 -19.84 -4.22 1.52
C ALA A 282 -18.67 -4.28 0.53
N PHE A 283 -18.35 -5.49 0.08
CA PHE A 283 -17.33 -5.69 -0.96
C PHE A 283 -17.88 -5.30 -2.33
N ARG A 284 -17.14 -4.44 -3.03
CA ARG A 284 -17.44 -3.96 -4.39
C ARG A 284 -16.44 -4.57 -5.37
N ARG A 285 -16.93 -5.42 -6.26
CA ARG A 285 -16.08 -6.04 -7.27
C ARG A 285 -15.61 -5.01 -8.29
N LEU A 286 -14.31 -5.02 -8.61
CA LEU A 286 -13.70 -4.17 -9.62
C LEU A 286 -13.17 -4.99 -10.79
N GLN A 287 -13.26 -4.40 -11.97
CA GLN A 287 -12.59 -4.89 -13.15
C GLN A 287 -12.06 -3.71 -13.97
N VAL A 288 -10.76 -3.70 -14.19
CA VAL A 288 -10.09 -2.76 -15.09
C VAL A 288 -9.83 -3.48 -16.41
N ARG A 289 -10.23 -2.88 -17.51
CA ARG A 289 -10.03 -3.41 -18.88
C ARG A 289 -9.29 -2.39 -19.73
N VAL A 290 -8.56 -2.87 -20.74
CA VAL A 290 -7.89 -2.05 -21.74
C VAL A 290 -8.46 -2.38 -23.12
N GLY A 291 -8.73 -1.34 -23.93
CA GLY A 291 -9.33 -1.47 -25.27
C GLY A 291 -8.40 -2.06 -26.32
N ARG A 292 -7.07 -1.98 -26.14
CA ARG A 292 -6.08 -2.54 -27.07
C ARG A 292 -6.06 -4.06 -26.98
N LYS A 293 -6.19 -4.74 -28.12
CA LYS A 293 -6.16 -6.21 -28.18
C LYS A 293 -4.78 -6.77 -27.77
N GLY A 294 -4.79 -7.89 -27.10
CA GLY A 294 -3.57 -8.61 -26.73
C GLY A 294 -2.89 -8.12 -25.46
N LEU A 295 -3.45 -7.10 -24.79
CA LEU A 295 -2.97 -6.64 -23.49
C LEU A 295 -3.76 -7.28 -22.35
N GLN A 296 -3.08 -7.46 -21.22
CA GLN A 296 -3.64 -7.97 -19.98
C GLN A 296 -3.46 -6.92 -18.90
N VAL A 297 -4.44 -6.83 -17.99
CA VAL A 297 -4.44 -5.88 -16.88
C VAL A 297 -4.40 -6.65 -15.58
N ARG A 298 -3.49 -6.26 -14.70
CA ARG A 298 -3.46 -6.72 -13.31
C ARG A 298 -3.85 -5.55 -12.42
N ALA A 299 -4.90 -5.75 -11.62
CA ALA A 299 -5.44 -4.79 -10.67
C ALA A 299 -6.14 -5.56 -9.55
N ARG A 300 -6.38 -4.91 -8.41
CA ARG A 300 -7.17 -5.54 -7.35
C ARG A 300 -8.57 -5.93 -7.83
N ARG A 301 -9.08 -7.05 -7.33
CA ARG A 301 -10.40 -7.59 -7.73
C ARG A 301 -11.59 -6.81 -7.16
N GLY A 302 -11.37 -5.96 -6.15
CA GLY A 302 -12.41 -5.18 -5.49
C GLY A 302 -11.88 -4.37 -4.33
N TYR A 303 -12.82 -3.81 -3.56
CA TYR A 303 -12.55 -3.06 -2.34
C TYR A 303 -13.75 -3.13 -1.40
N TYR A 304 -13.50 -2.92 -0.11
CA TYR A 304 -14.56 -2.76 0.88
C TYR A 304 -14.95 -1.28 0.97
N ALA A 305 -16.23 -0.97 0.88
CA ALA A 305 -16.78 0.38 0.96
C ALA A 305 -16.82 0.85 2.43
N THR A 306 -15.65 1.14 3.01
CA THR A 306 -15.50 1.57 4.40
C THR A 306 -15.34 3.08 4.51
N ALA A 307 -15.61 3.63 5.71
CA ALA A 307 -15.44 5.05 6.00
C ALA A 307 -13.97 5.53 5.92
N ASP A 308 -13.03 4.59 6.05
CA ASP A 308 -11.59 4.85 6.15
C ASP A 308 -10.85 4.81 4.78
N SER A 309 -11.56 4.73 3.65
CA SER A 309 -10.90 4.88 2.34
C SER A 309 -10.34 6.30 2.22
N PRO A 310 -9.01 6.51 2.28
CA PRO A 310 -8.44 7.85 2.26
C PRO A 310 -8.78 8.53 0.93
N ALA A 311 -9.36 9.72 1.02
CA ALA A 311 -9.49 10.62 -0.12
C ALA A 311 -8.07 10.95 -0.64
N PRO A 312 -7.86 11.06 -1.96
CA PRO A 312 -6.58 11.50 -2.50
C PRO A 312 -6.25 12.88 -1.96
N ALA A 313 -5.01 13.07 -1.51
CA ALA A 313 -4.50 14.38 -1.15
C ALA A 313 -4.67 15.32 -2.36
N GLN A 314 -5.53 16.31 -2.21
CA GLN A 314 -5.64 17.39 -3.19
C GLN A 314 -4.37 18.24 -3.12
N LYS A 315 -3.66 18.38 -4.24
CA LYS A 315 -2.70 19.47 -4.47
C LYS A 315 -3.43 20.66 -5.06
#